data_f6e904512212a692a6a135391c984400
#
_entry.id   f6e904512212a692a6a135391c984400
#
_cell.length_a   1.000
_cell.length_b   1.000
_cell.length_c   1.000
_cell.angle_alpha   90.00
_cell.angle_beta   90.00
_cell.angle_gamma   90.00
#
_symmetry.space_group_name_H-M   'P 1'
#
loop_
_entity.id
_entity.type
_entity.pdbx_description
1 polymer ?
#
loop_
_entity_poly.entity_id
_entity_poly.type
_entity_poly.pdbx_seq_one_letter_code
_entity_poly.pdbx_strand_id
1 'polypeptide(L)'
;MTYKYLTREYETITDIKKHFRELAKMYHSDYGGTDEQFRELYSEYEYLIEHFIEKQYKDVRMSEMVKALINELMFYEDMELEVVGDWLWVDTSRNNDKLLKDLGFFWSSKHSKYYYSGKTKKVTKCSSYSMQDMRNMMGNKKIAKKEKEERLAIR
;
A
#
# COMPACT_ATOMS: atom_id res chain seq x y z
N MET A 1 6.85 -1.04 -21.11
CA MET A 1 8.09 -0.44 -20.60
C MET A 1 9.14 -1.52 -20.44
N THR A 2 10.35 -1.30 -20.83
CA THR A 2 11.45 -2.25 -20.64
C THR A 2 12.20 -1.86 -19.37
N TYR A 3 12.26 -2.75 -18.40
CA TYR A 3 12.97 -2.49 -17.15
C TYR A 3 14.48 -2.63 -17.35
N LYS A 4 15.23 -1.67 -16.87
CA LYS A 4 16.70 -1.64 -16.87
C LYS A 4 17.28 -2.07 -15.52
N TYR A 5 16.62 -1.67 -14.44
CA TYR A 5 17.08 -1.87 -13.06
C TYR A 5 16.25 -2.92 -12.32
N LEU A 6 14.93 -2.86 -12.42
CA LEU A 6 14.00 -3.74 -11.72
C LEU A 6 13.55 -4.90 -12.63
N THR A 7 14.51 -5.75 -13.00
CA THR A 7 14.33 -6.80 -14.03
C THR A 7 13.87 -8.15 -13.47
N ARG A 8 13.76 -8.30 -12.15
CA ARG A 8 13.32 -9.54 -11.51
C ARG A 8 11.82 -9.71 -11.59
N GLU A 9 11.36 -10.94 -11.49
CA GLU A 9 9.96 -11.23 -11.14
C GLU A 9 9.77 -11.09 -9.64
N TYR A 10 8.66 -10.48 -9.24
CA TYR A 10 8.34 -10.21 -7.84
C TYR A 10 7.02 -10.87 -7.47
N GLU A 11 6.99 -11.53 -6.33
CA GLU A 11 5.78 -12.14 -5.80
C GLU A 11 4.98 -11.18 -4.92
N THR A 12 5.66 -10.26 -4.25
CA THR A 12 5.05 -9.30 -3.34
C THR A 12 5.55 -7.88 -3.56
N ILE A 13 4.74 -6.91 -3.12
CA ILE A 13 5.14 -5.48 -3.09
C ILE A 13 6.35 -5.28 -2.18
N THR A 14 6.44 -6.04 -1.10
CA THR A 14 7.56 -5.99 -0.16
C THR A 14 8.88 -6.33 -0.84
N ASP A 15 8.89 -7.31 -1.74
CA ASP A 15 10.07 -7.70 -2.52
C ASP A 15 10.50 -6.59 -3.48
N ILE A 16 9.53 -5.95 -4.13
CA ILE A 16 9.80 -4.79 -5.00
C ILE A 16 10.44 -3.66 -4.19
N LYS A 17 9.87 -3.32 -3.03
CA LYS A 17 10.39 -2.27 -2.14
C LYS A 17 11.80 -2.58 -1.64
N LYS A 18 12.05 -3.83 -1.26
CA LYS A 18 13.36 -4.28 -0.78
C LYS A 18 14.43 -4.11 -1.85
N HIS A 19 14.16 -4.64 -3.06
CA HIS A 19 15.09 -4.53 -4.17
C HIS A 19 15.30 -3.07 -4.61
N PHE A 20 14.23 -2.27 -4.65
CA PHE A 20 14.35 -0.84 -4.92
C PHE A 20 15.27 -0.12 -3.93
N ARG A 21 15.16 -0.38 -2.61
CA ARG A 21 16.03 0.23 -1.60
C ARG A 21 17.49 -0.16 -1.77
N GLU A 22 17.76 -1.41 -2.13
CA GLU A 22 19.13 -1.89 -2.41
C GLU A 22 19.72 -1.13 -3.61
N LEU A 23 18.97 -1.03 -4.71
CA LEU A 23 19.39 -0.29 -5.89
C LEU A 23 19.47 1.23 -5.66
N ALA A 24 18.54 1.80 -4.89
CA ALA A 24 18.54 3.21 -4.54
C ALA A 24 19.81 3.62 -3.78
N LYS A 25 20.33 2.77 -2.91
CA LYS A 25 21.62 2.98 -2.26
C LYS A 25 22.77 2.95 -3.25
N MET A 26 22.76 2.02 -4.20
CA MET A 26 23.84 1.90 -5.20
C MET A 26 23.89 3.07 -6.17
N TYR A 27 22.73 3.59 -6.56
CA TYR A 27 22.60 4.67 -7.54
C TYR A 27 22.43 6.07 -6.93
N HIS A 28 22.53 6.18 -5.60
CA HIS A 28 22.55 7.47 -4.94
C HIS A 28 23.84 8.22 -5.26
N SER A 29 23.75 9.55 -5.42
CA SER A 29 24.89 10.40 -5.74
C SER A 29 26.05 10.29 -4.74
N ASP A 30 25.76 10.06 -3.46
CA ASP A 30 26.76 9.89 -2.40
C ASP A 30 27.60 8.61 -2.55
N TYR A 31 27.11 7.63 -3.31
CA TYR A 31 27.76 6.33 -3.56
C TYR A 31 28.25 6.15 -5.00
N GLY A 32 28.37 7.23 -5.75
CA GLY A 32 28.88 7.21 -7.12
C GLY A 32 27.83 7.04 -8.21
N GLY A 33 26.53 7.04 -7.86
CA GLY A 33 25.44 7.10 -8.82
C GLY A 33 25.23 8.51 -9.36
N THR A 34 24.41 8.62 -10.39
CA THR A 34 23.99 9.90 -10.99
C THR A 34 22.52 10.17 -10.71
N ASP A 35 22.14 11.45 -10.68
CA ASP A 35 20.73 11.86 -10.52
C ASP A 35 19.85 11.29 -11.64
N GLU A 36 20.39 11.15 -12.84
CA GLU A 36 19.68 10.57 -13.98
C GLU A 36 19.38 9.08 -13.76
N GLN A 37 20.37 8.31 -13.30
CA GLN A 37 20.18 6.90 -12.95
C GLN A 37 19.16 6.71 -11.84
N PHE A 38 19.21 7.56 -10.83
CA PHE A 38 18.23 7.50 -9.73
C PHE A 38 16.82 7.82 -10.20
N ARG A 39 16.64 8.83 -11.08
CA ARG A 39 15.33 9.16 -11.67
C ARG A 39 14.78 8.04 -12.53
N GLU A 40 15.62 7.41 -13.35
CA GLU A 40 15.22 6.26 -14.16
C GLU A 40 14.78 5.08 -13.28
N LEU A 41 15.56 4.76 -12.26
CA LEU A 41 15.21 3.73 -11.26
C LEU A 41 13.88 4.02 -10.56
N TYR A 42 13.68 5.27 -10.14
CA TYR A 42 12.46 5.69 -9.47
C TYR A 42 11.24 5.59 -10.39
N SER A 43 11.37 5.98 -11.64
CA SER A 43 10.31 5.86 -12.65
C SER A 43 9.93 4.40 -12.91
N GLU A 44 10.91 3.51 -12.98
CA GLU A 44 10.65 2.07 -13.09
C GLU A 44 9.93 1.51 -11.87
N TYR A 45 10.31 1.97 -10.68
CA TYR A 45 9.69 1.56 -9.43
C TYR A 45 8.22 1.96 -9.35
N GLU A 46 7.90 3.22 -9.64
CA GLU A 46 6.51 3.71 -9.66
C GLU A 46 5.66 2.94 -10.66
N TYR A 47 6.16 2.76 -11.88
CA TYR A 47 5.47 2.01 -12.94
C TYR A 47 5.24 0.55 -12.54
N LEU A 48 6.26 -0.11 -12.00
CA LEU A 48 6.16 -1.52 -11.57
C LEU A 48 5.15 -1.70 -10.44
N ILE A 49 5.14 -0.81 -9.45
CA ILE A 49 4.19 -0.84 -8.35
C ILE A 49 2.75 -0.68 -8.84
N GLU A 50 2.51 0.30 -9.70
CA GLU A 50 1.18 0.56 -10.26
C GLU A 50 0.64 -0.66 -11.02
N HIS A 51 1.47 -1.22 -11.91
CA HIS A 51 1.08 -2.40 -12.70
C HIS A 51 0.97 -3.68 -11.87
N PHE A 52 1.79 -3.81 -10.82
CA PHE A 52 1.68 -4.93 -9.90
C PHE A 52 0.34 -4.91 -9.13
N ILE A 53 -0.09 -3.74 -8.70
CA ILE A 53 -1.39 -3.54 -8.07
C ILE A 53 -2.50 -3.84 -9.06
N GLU A 54 -2.48 -3.29 -10.26
CA GLU A 54 -3.48 -3.53 -11.28
C GLU A 54 -3.62 -5.02 -11.61
N LYS A 55 -2.51 -5.72 -11.75
CA LYS A 55 -2.50 -7.17 -12.03
C LYS A 55 -3.11 -7.99 -10.89
N GLN A 56 -2.79 -7.65 -9.64
CA GLN A 56 -3.35 -8.33 -8.47
C GLN A 56 -4.84 -8.06 -8.25
N TYR A 57 -5.30 -6.87 -8.63
CA TYR A 57 -6.66 -6.39 -8.37
C TYR A 57 -7.56 -6.39 -9.61
N LYS A 58 -7.15 -7.06 -10.67
CA LYS A 58 -7.91 -7.14 -11.94
C LYS A 58 -9.36 -7.62 -11.74
N ASP A 59 -9.58 -8.43 -10.72
CA ASP A 59 -10.89 -9.03 -10.41
C ASP A 59 -11.67 -8.26 -9.31
N VAL A 60 -11.09 -7.18 -8.77
CA VAL A 60 -11.73 -6.37 -7.72
C VAL A 60 -12.13 -5.03 -8.31
N ARG A 61 -13.42 -4.70 -8.20
CA ARG A 61 -13.90 -3.35 -8.51
C ARG A 61 -13.32 -2.37 -7.51
N MET A 62 -12.29 -1.64 -7.92
CA MET A 62 -11.76 -0.52 -7.16
C MET A 62 -12.03 0.78 -7.88
N SER A 63 -12.45 1.81 -7.14
CA SER A 63 -12.50 3.15 -7.67
C SER A 63 -11.10 3.68 -7.94
N GLU A 64 -10.96 4.59 -8.90
CA GLU A 64 -9.68 5.27 -9.19
C GLU A 64 -9.12 5.99 -7.96
N MET A 65 -9.98 6.51 -7.10
CA MET A 65 -9.59 7.14 -5.84
C MET A 65 -8.97 6.13 -4.86
N VAL A 66 -9.53 4.94 -4.73
CA VAL A 66 -8.96 3.88 -3.88
C VAL A 66 -7.59 3.44 -4.41
N LYS A 67 -7.43 3.30 -5.72
CA LYS A 67 -6.12 3.00 -6.33
C LYS A 67 -5.09 4.09 -6.04
N ALA A 68 -5.47 5.36 -6.17
CA ALA A 68 -4.60 6.49 -5.87
C ALA A 68 -4.18 6.51 -4.39
N LEU A 69 -5.11 6.25 -3.46
CA LEU A 69 -4.83 6.16 -2.03
C LEU A 69 -3.90 4.99 -1.70
N ILE A 70 -4.09 3.85 -2.33
CA ILE A 70 -3.18 2.70 -2.19
C ILE A 70 -1.77 3.08 -2.64
N ASN A 71 -1.64 3.69 -3.82
CA ASN A 71 -0.34 4.13 -4.33
C ASN A 71 0.37 5.09 -3.38
N GLU A 72 -0.37 6.02 -2.77
CA GLU A 72 0.18 6.96 -1.80
C GLU A 72 0.58 6.26 -0.48
N LEU A 73 -0.30 5.45 0.08
CA LEU A 73 -0.12 4.86 1.41
C LEU A 73 0.84 3.67 1.43
N MET A 74 1.06 3.01 0.31
CA MET A 74 1.95 1.85 0.26
C MET A 74 3.42 2.18 0.57
N PHE A 75 3.82 3.44 0.47
CA PHE A 75 5.18 3.88 0.84
C PHE A 75 5.40 3.93 2.35
N TYR A 76 4.35 3.88 3.16
CA TYR A 76 4.44 3.86 4.61
C TYR A 76 4.58 2.42 5.11
N GLU A 77 5.73 2.13 5.73
CA GLU A 77 6.05 0.77 6.20
C GLU A 77 5.20 0.31 7.39
N ASP A 78 4.67 1.27 8.16
CA ASP A 78 3.87 1.03 9.35
C ASP A 78 2.36 0.91 9.06
N MET A 79 1.98 0.85 7.80
CA MET A 79 0.59 0.71 7.37
C MET A 79 0.33 -0.64 6.72
N GLU A 80 -0.68 -1.35 7.20
CA GLU A 80 -1.26 -2.51 6.53
C GLU A 80 -2.52 -2.10 5.79
N LEU A 81 -2.56 -2.34 4.49
CA LEU A 81 -3.66 -1.98 3.61
C LEU A 81 -4.47 -3.20 3.21
N GLU A 82 -5.78 -3.09 3.29
CA GLU A 82 -6.71 -4.13 2.89
C GLU A 82 -7.93 -3.53 2.19
N VAL A 83 -8.28 -4.05 1.03
CA VAL A 83 -9.55 -3.73 0.36
C VAL A 83 -10.56 -4.80 0.72
N VAL A 84 -11.70 -4.38 1.26
CA VAL A 84 -12.85 -5.25 1.55
C VAL A 84 -14.07 -4.66 0.85
N GLY A 85 -14.57 -5.37 -0.15
CA GLY A 85 -15.57 -4.81 -1.05
C GLY A 85 -15.04 -3.57 -1.78
N ASP A 86 -15.71 -2.45 -1.64
CA ASP A 86 -15.32 -1.16 -2.25
C ASP A 86 -14.55 -0.24 -1.28
N TRP A 87 -14.27 -0.70 -0.08
CA TRP A 87 -13.67 0.11 0.97
C TRP A 87 -12.20 -0.26 1.19
N LEU A 88 -11.38 0.76 1.40
CA LEU A 88 -9.99 0.60 1.80
C LEU A 88 -9.87 0.71 3.32
N TRP A 89 -9.30 -0.34 3.92
CA TRP A 89 -9.02 -0.41 5.35
C TRP A 89 -7.53 -0.28 5.61
N VAL A 90 -7.18 0.47 6.64
CA VAL A 90 -5.78 0.70 7.04
C VAL A 90 -5.61 0.38 8.50
N ASP A 91 -4.71 -0.55 8.78
CA ASP A 91 -4.24 -0.85 10.13
C ASP A 91 -2.89 -0.17 10.35
N THR A 92 -2.82 0.73 11.30
CA THR A 92 -1.62 1.51 11.60
C THR A 92 -1.69 2.11 13.00
N SER A 93 -0.55 2.65 13.47
CA SER A 93 -0.50 3.38 14.73
C SER A 93 -1.24 4.72 14.66
N ARG A 94 -1.63 5.24 15.81
CA ARG A 94 -2.29 6.54 15.95
C ARG A 94 -1.44 7.74 15.49
N ASN A 95 -0.14 7.55 15.30
CA ASN A 95 0.75 8.59 14.79
C ASN A 95 0.37 9.07 13.39
N ASN A 96 -0.31 8.24 12.63
CA ASN A 96 -0.77 8.53 11.27
C ASN A 96 -2.21 9.10 11.21
N ASP A 97 -2.83 9.38 12.34
CA ASP A 97 -4.23 9.83 12.44
C ASP A 97 -4.50 11.10 11.61
N LYS A 98 -3.63 12.09 11.73
CA LYS A 98 -3.77 13.35 10.97
C LYS A 98 -3.68 13.12 9.46
N LEU A 99 -2.68 12.38 9.02
CA LEU A 99 -2.48 12.06 7.60
C LEU A 99 -3.71 11.35 7.01
N LEU A 100 -4.19 10.31 7.69
CA LEU A 100 -5.33 9.54 7.21
C LEU A 100 -6.63 10.34 7.22
N LYS A 101 -6.86 11.17 8.22
CA LYS A 101 -8.01 12.09 8.25
C LYS A 101 -7.97 13.12 7.13
N ASP A 102 -6.81 13.68 6.84
CA ASP A 102 -6.61 14.64 5.74
C ASP A 102 -6.88 13.99 4.37
N LEU A 103 -6.63 12.69 4.25
CA LEU A 103 -6.93 11.89 3.05
C LEU A 103 -8.40 11.40 2.98
N GLY A 104 -9.21 11.71 3.96
CA GLY A 104 -10.64 11.37 3.99
C GLY A 104 -10.97 10.03 4.66
N PHE A 105 -10.05 9.45 5.41
CA PHE A 105 -10.30 8.26 6.21
C PHE A 105 -11.03 8.58 7.52
N PHE A 106 -11.80 7.61 8.00
CA PHE A 106 -12.47 7.66 9.29
C PHE A 106 -12.00 6.53 10.18
N TRP A 107 -11.99 6.76 11.48
CA TRP A 107 -11.67 5.74 12.48
C TRP A 107 -12.88 4.90 12.82
N SER A 108 -12.72 3.58 12.73
CA SER A 108 -13.69 2.60 13.21
C SER A 108 -13.24 2.05 14.56
N SER A 109 -13.94 2.44 15.63
CA SER A 109 -13.64 1.93 16.98
C SER A 109 -13.93 0.44 17.11
N LYS A 110 -14.94 -0.06 16.39
CA LYS A 110 -15.31 -1.47 16.39
C LYS A 110 -14.21 -2.37 15.84
N HIS A 111 -13.55 -1.93 14.74
CA HIS A 111 -12.54 -2.73 14.06
C HIS A 111 -11.12 -2.30 14.41
N SER A 112 -10.97 -1.22 15.18
CA SER A 112 -9.67 -0.62 15.51
C SER A 112 -8.80 -0.33 14.28
N LYS A 113 -9.44 0.17 13.21
CA LYS A 113 -8.81 0.47 11.92
C LYS A 113 -9.39 1.74 11.33
N TYR A 114 -8.63 2.35 10.44
CA TYR A 114 -9.13 3.42 9.57
C TYR A 114 -9.80 2.83 8.33
N TYR A 115 -10.80 3.53 7.81
CA TYR A 115 -11.46 3.12 6.56
C TYR A 115 -11.77 4.31 5.67
N TYR A 116 -11.72 4.06 4.38
CA TYR A 116 -12.14 4.97 3.32
C TYR A 116 -13.29 4.34 2.55
N SER A 117 -14.44 5.03 2.53
CA SER A 117 -15.66 4.53 1.86
C SER A 117 -16.07 5.35 0.64
N GLY A 118 -15.29 6.37 0.28
CA GLY A 118 -15.65 7.33 -0.77
C GLY A 118 -16.72 8.35 -0.35
N LYS A 119 -17.18 8.29 0.89
CA LYS A 119 -18.18 9.23 1.43
C LYS A 119 -17.51 10.34 2.23
N THR A 120 -18.10 11.53 2.19
CA THR A 120 -17.61 12.70 2.95
C THR A 120 -18.00 12.68 4.43
N LYS A 121 -18.94 11.80 4.81
CA LYS A 121 -19.40 11.66 6.19
C LYS A 121 -19.09 10.26 6.71
N LYS A 122 -18.72 10.21 8.00
CA LYS A 122 -18.53 8.94 8.72
C LYS A 122 -19.81 8.11 8.65
N VAL A 123 -19.64 6.82 8.37
CA VAL A 123 -20.75 5.86 8.42
C VAL A 123 -21.11 5.59 9.87
N THR A 124 -22.30 6.02 10.27
CA THR A 124 -22.77 5.95 11.67
C THR A 124 -23.50 4.66 12.01
N LYS A 125 -24.06 3.98 11.01
CA LYS A 125 -24.66 2.66 11.22
C LYS A 125 -23.57 1.60 11.15
N CYS A 126 -23.09 1.17 12.31
CA CYS A 126 -22.24 -0.02 12.40
C CYS A 126 -23.07 -1.23 11.95
N SER A 127 -22.60 -1.92 10.93
CA SER A 127 -23.07 -3.26 10.67
C SER A 127 -22.69 -4.15 11.87
N SER A 128 -23.51 -5.14 12.19
CA SER A 128 -23.19 -6.13 13.21
C SER A 128 -22.03 -7.06 12.80
N TYR A 129 -21.60 -6.96 11.56
CA TYR A 129 -20.58 -7.85 10.96
C TYR A 129 -19.18 -7.57 11.48
N SER A 130 -18.44 -8.66 11.73
CA SER A 130 -17.00 -8.60 11.99
C SER A 130 -16.22 -8.34 10.68
N MET A 131 -14.93 -8.00 10.79
CA MET A 131 -14.06 -7.90 9.59
C MET A 131 -14.04 -9.22 8.81
N GLN A 132 -14.04 -10.36 9.51
CA GLN A 132 -14.05 -11.67 8.85
C GLN A 132 -15.35 -11.94 8.09
N ASP A 133 -16.48 -11.56 8.64
CA ASP A 133 -17.77 -11.68 7.95
C ASP A 133 -17.79 -10.82 6.69
N MET A 134 -17.31 -9.58 6.79
CA MET A 134 -17.22 -8.69 5.62
C MET A 134 -16.30 -9.24 4.53
N ARG A 135 -15.15 -9.81 4.91
CA ARG A 135 -14.24 -10.48 3.98
C ARG A 135 -14.90 -11.63 3.26
N ASN A 136 -15.64 -12.47 3.99
CA ASN A 136 -16.33 -13.63 3.43
C ASN A 136 -17.46 -13.23 2.47
N MET A 137 -18.19 -12.15 2.79
CA MET A 137 -19.33 -11.69 2.00
C MET A 137 -18.92 -10.88 0.76
N MET A 138 -17.91 -10.03 0.86
CA MET A 138 -17.56 -9.05 -0.15
C MET A 138 -16.22 -9.33 -0.84
N GLY A 139 -15.48 -10.33 -0.36
CA GLY A 139 -14.10 -10.56 -0.78
C GLY A 139 -13.14 -9.54 -0.20
N ASN A 140 -11.88 -9.92 -0.13
CA ASN A 140 -10.82 -9.04 0.38
C ASN A 140 -9.50 -9.28 -0.32
N LYS A 141 -8.65 -8.26 -0.33
CA LYS A 141 -7.24 -8.36 -0.70
C LYS A 141 -6.36 -7.51 0.22
N LYS A 142 -5.38 -8.16 0.83
CA LYS A 142 -4.30 -7.48 1.58
C LYS A 142 -3.25 -6.99 0.60
N ILE A 143 -2.87 -5.73 0.71
CA ILE A 143 -1.98 -5.05 -0.22
C ILE A 143 -0.55 -4.98 0.31
N ALA A 144 -0.40 -4.66 1.58
CA ALA A 144 0.90 -4.62 2.23
C ALA A 144 0.80 -5.34 3.57
N LYS A 145 1.57 -6.39 3.72
CA LYS A 145 1.71 -7.09 5.00
C LYS A 145 3.06 -6.72 5.60
N LYS A 146 3.04 -6.22 6.83
CA LYS A 146 4.23 -6.17 7.66
C LYS A 146 4.51 -7.56 8.19
N GLU A 147 5.56 -8.19 7.77
CA GLU A 147 6.13 -9.28 8.52
C GLU A 147 6.96 -8.69 9.67
N LYS A 148 6.43 -8.81 10.89
CA LYS A 148 7.14 -8.38 12.11
C LYS A 148 8.50 -9.05 12.26
N GLU A 149 8.67 -10.23 11.70
CA GLU A 149 9.88 -11.02 11.80
C GLU A 149 11.04 -10.49 10.95
N GLU A 150 10.79 -9.90 9.79
CA GLU A 150 11.86 -9.30 8.97
C GLU A 150 12.49 -8.05 9.57
N ARG A 151 11.79 -7.33 10.45
CA ARG A 151 12.35 -6.16 11.14
C ARG A 151 13.45 -6.51 12.15
N LEU A 152 13.40 -7.70 12.72
CA LEU A 152 14.41 -8.19 13.68
C LEU A 152 15.67 -8.73 12.97
N ALA A 153 15.57 -9.13 11.72
CA ALA A 153 16.68 -9.64 10.93
C ALA A 153 17.54 -8.56 10.24
N ILE A 154 17.08 -7.31 10.20
CA ILE A 154 17.76 -6.18 9.53
C ILE A 154 18.44 -5.22 10.54
N ARG A 155 18.40 -5.53 11.82
CA ARG A 155 19.12 -4.75 12.84
C ARG A 155 20.48 -5.35 13.16
#